data_209eb9e8d535d82f7dec43e59a878759
#
_entry.id   209eb9e8d535d82f7dec43e59a878759
#
_cell.length_a   1.000
_cell.length_b   1.000
_cell.length_c   1.000
_cell.angle_alpha   90.00
_cell.angle_beta   90.00
_cell.angle_gamma   90.00
#
_symmetry.space_group_name_H-M   'P 1'
#
loop_
_entity.id
_entity.type
_entity.pdbx_description
1 polymer ?
#
loop_
_entity_poly.entity_id
_entity_poly.type
_entity_poly.pdbx_seq_one_letter_code
_entity_poly.pdbx_strand_id
1 'polypeptide(L)'
;EIPSSRSVVETDAAKGVDGSYKLVSTINGQVARQLQPGEELTFSATFAGYKKDERELSLDIDRELQARQDLIAGVWDNLVLDTPDPVINTMFAFAKIRGAESIYDTKGGLMHGPGGESYYAAIWANDQAEYINPFFPYLGYEVGNRSALCSYEHFARFMNPEYKPLPSSIIAEGIDVWAGAGDRGDAAMVAYGASRYALSKGDKAEAEKLWPLIEWCLEYCRRNLNKSGVVASDADELENRFPAGKANLCTSSLYYDALISAGYLGKDLGKPVAAYARQATALKKNIDRYFGGTVEGFDTYKYYEGNDVLRSWICIPLTVGIQDRKDATIQALFSPRLWTENGL
;
A
#
# COMPACT_ATOMS: atom_id res chain seq x y z
N GLU A 1 -14.60 -2.29 42.30
CA GLU A 1 -15.93 -1.84 41.86
C GLU A 1 -15.78 -1.13 40.51
N ILE A 2 -16.56 -1.54 39.54
CA ILE A 2 -16.60 -0.91 38.18
C ILE A 2 -18.01 -0.35 38.02
N PRO A 3 -18.18 0.98 38.11
CA PRO A 3 -19.50 1.59 37.92
C PRO A 3 -19.88 1.58 36.43
N SER A 4 -21.16 1.36 36.16
CA SER A 4 -21.73 1.66 34.85
C SER A 4 -21.63 3.17 34.62
N SER A 5 -21.11 3.54 33.47
CA SER A 5 -20.97 4.95 33.10
C SER A 5 -21.22 5.18 31.61
N ARG A 6 -21.76 6.34 31.29
CA ARG A 6 -21.85 6.83 29.91
C ARG A 6 -21.41 8.30 29.89
N SER A 7 -20.48 8.62 29.03
CA SER A 7 -20.02 9.98 28.78
C SER A 7 -20.24 10.36 27.32
N VAL A 8 -20.68 11.57 27.09
CA VAL A 8 -20.84 12.14 25.74
C VAL A 8 -20.11 13.47 25.70
N VAL A 9 -19.23 13.63 24.71
CA VAL A 9 -18.51 14.88 24.44
C VAL A 9 -18.82 15.30 23.03
N GLU A 10 -19.29 16.52 22.83
CA GLU A 10 -19.49 17.11 21.50
C GLU A 10 -18.20 17.83 21.03
N THR A 11 -17.84 17.60 19.79
CA THR A 11 -16.72 18.31 19.17
C THR A 11 -17.17 19.65 18.61
N ASP A 12 -16.24 20.60 18.51
CA ASP A 12 -16.48 21.89 17.86
C ASP A 12 -16.72 21.66 16.34
N ALA A 13 -17.83 22.17 15.83
CA ALA A 13 -18.18 22.09 14.43
C ALA A 13 -17.15 22.72 13.48
N ALA A 14 -16.39 23.71 13.95
CA ALA A 14 -15.34 24.36 13.17
C ALA A 14 -14.13 23.45 12.92
N LYS A 15 -13.99 22.37 13.68
CA LYS A 15 -12.89 21.38 13.59
C LYS A 15 -13.28 20.10 12.85
N GLY A 16 -14.56 19.91 12.55
CA GLY A 16 -15.05 18.76 11.80
C GLY A 16 -15.13 19.05 10.31
N VAL A 17 -14.80 18.09 9.47
CA VAL A 17 -14.91 18.20 8.01
C VAL A 17 -16.38 18.39 7.58
N ASP A 18 -17.30 17.69 8.27
CA ASP A 18 -18.74 17.65 7.95
C ASP A 18 -19.63 18.25 9.06
N GLY A 19 -19.08 19.01 9.98
CA GLY A 19 -19.80 19.58 11.14
C GLY A 19 -19.35 19.02 12.48
N SER A 20 -20.21 19.08 13.49
CA SER A 20 -19.91 18.58 14.84
C SER A 20 -20.17 17.08 14.99
N TYR A 21 -19.32 16.47 15.78
CA TYR A 21 -19.42 15.06 16.16
C TYR A 21 -19.70 14.93 17.66
N LYS A 22 -20.34 13.86 18.06
CA LYS A 22 -20.44 13.42 19.46
C LYS A 22 -19.57 12.19 19.65
N LEU A 23 -18.71 12.23 20.66
CA LEU A 23 -17.91 11.11 21.12
C LEU A 23 -18.63 10.48 22.31
N VAL A 24 -18.92 9.20 22.23
CA VAL A 24 -19.64 8.46 23.24
C VAL A 24 -18.73 7.39 23.82
N SER A 25 -18.57 7.39 25.13
CA SER A 25 -17.94 6.28 25.85
C SER A 25 -18.94 5.64 26.79
N THR A 26 -18.97 4.31 26.84
CA THR A 26 -19.88 3.57 27.70
C THR A 26 -19.14 2.41 28.36
N ILE A 27 -19.29 2.30 29.68
CA ILE A 27 -18.92 1.10 30.44
C ILE A 27 -20.24 0.41 30.79
N ASN A 28 -20.43 -0.79 30.29
CA ASN A 28 -21.64 -1.56 30.49
C ASN A 28 -21.52 -2.45 31.73
N GLY A 29 -22.57 -2.39 32.57
CA GLY A 29 -22.67 -3.21 33.77
C GLY A 29 -22.04 -2.56 34.99
N GLN A 30 -22.79 -2.56 36.08
CA GLN A 30 -22.26 -2.22 37.40
C GLN A 30 -21.80 -3.52 38.06
N VAL A 31 -20.53 -3.61 38.36
CA VAL A 31 -19.96 -4.78 39.02
C VAL A 31 -19.26 -4.35 40.31
N ALA A 32 -19.80 -4.84 41.46
CA ALA A 32 -19.13 -4.79 42.72
C ALA A 32 -18.97 -6.23 43.21
N ARG A 33 -17.75 -6.76 43.18
CA ARG A 33 -17.44 -8.13 43.53
C ARG A 33 -16.09 -8.21 44.21
N GLN A 34 -16.01 -9.04 45.25
CA GLN A 34 -14.75 -9.43 45.88
C GLN A 34 -14.22 -10.65 45.13
N LEU A 35 -13.03 -10.51 44.52
CA LEU A 35 -12.38 -11.59 43.80
C LEU A 35 -11.52 -12.40 44.75
N GLN A 36 -11.55 -13.72 44.62
CA GLN A 36 -10.61 -14.63 45.29
C GLN A 36 -9.35 -14.76 44.44
N PRO A 37 -8.23 -15.22 45.01
CA PRO A 37 -7.02 -15.49 44.26
C PRO A 37 -7.29 -16.44 43.06
N GLY A 38 -6.94 -16.01 41.86
CA GLY A 38 -7.18 -16.77 40.62
C GLY A 38 -8.56 -16.57 39.94
N GLU A 39 -9.47 -15.80 40.59
CA GLU A 39 -10.71 -15.39 39.93
C GLU A 39 -10.50 -14.19 38.99
N GLU A 40 -11.18 -14.19 37.86
CA GLU A 40 -11.15 -13.12 36.88
C GLU A 40 -12.51 -12.41 36.78
N LEU A 41 -12.46 -11.12 36.48
CA LEU A 41 -13.63 -10.31 36.16
C LEU A 41 -13.40 -9.65 34.79
N THR A 42 -14.28 -9.93 33.86
CA THR A 42 -14.29 -9.29 32.56
C THR A 42 -15.40 -8.22 32.49
N PHE A 43 -15.06 -7.08 31.94
CA PHE A 43 -16.02 -6.01 31.64
C PHE A 43 -15.69 -5.42 30.26
N SER A 44 -16.65 -4.73 29.65
CA SER A 44 -16.47 -4.10 28.35
C SER A 44 -16.66 -2.59 28.44
N ALA A 45 -15.88 -1.88 27.61
CA ALA A 45 -16.06 -0.46 27.37
C ALA A 45 -16.14 -0.21 25.87
N THR A 46 -17.06 0.66 25.44
CA THR A 46 -17.19 1.06 24.05
C THR A 46 -16.84 2.54 23.88
N PHE A 47 -16.20 2.85 22.77
CA PHE A 47 -15.88 4.22 22.36
C PHE A 47 -16.36 4.38 20.94
N ALA A 48 -17.18 5.38 20.66
CA ALA A 48 -17.74 5.60 19.33
C ALA A 48 -17.83 7.09 19.01
N GLY A 49 -17.60 7.42 17.75
CA GLY A 49 -17.82 8.75 17.20
C GLY A 49 -19.04 8.72 16.27
N TYR A 50 -19.95 9.68 16.44
CA TYR A 50 -21.14 9.83 15.60
C TYR A 50 -21.24 11.27 15.12
N LYS A 51 -21.88 11.50 13.98
CA LYS A 51 -22.37 12.82 13.63
C LYS A 51 -23.45 13.21 14.65
N LYS A 52 -23.66 14.52 14.83
CA LYS A 52 -24.57 15.04 15.87
C LYS A 52 -25.94 14.38 15.86
N ASP A 53 -26.51 14.19 14.67
CA ASP A 53 -27.86 13.65 14.47
C ASP A 53 -27.88 12.16 14.09
N GLU A 54 -26.72 11.51 14.09
CA GLU A 54 -26.58 10.10 13.76
C GLU A 54 -27.08 9.23 14.91
N ARG A 55 -27.78 8.14 14.55
CA ARG A 55 -28.25 7.16 15.53
C ARG A 55 -27.08 6.35 16.08
N GLU A 56 -27.00 6.28 17.37
CA GLU A 56 -26.01 5.44 18.05
C GLU A 56 -26.26 3.96 17.77
N LEU A 57 -25.19 3.22 17.48
CA LEU A 57 -25.25 1.78 17.28
C LEU A 57 -25.32 1.06 18.64
N SER A 58 -26.13 0.04 18.71
CA SER A 58 -26.07 -0.93 19.80
C SER A 58 -25.08 -2.03 19.41
N LEU A 59 -23.97 -2.12 20.11
CA LEU A 59 -22.93 -3.11 19.88
C LEU A 59 -23.15 -4.34 20.76
N ASP A 60 -23.19 -5.51 20.13
CA ASP A 60 -23.09 -6.80 20.81
C ASP A 60 -21.59 -7.15 20.91
N ILE A 61 -21.02 -6.95 22.09
CA ILE A 61 -19.57 -7.07 22.32
C ILE A 61 -19.06 -8.48 22.04
N ASP A 62 -19.82 -9.51 22.42
CA ASP A 62 -19.41 -10.90 22.23
C ASP A 62 -19.39 -11.25 20.73
N ARG A 63 -20.39 -10.78 20.00
CA ARG A 63 -20.44 -10.92 18.53
C ARG A 63 -19.30 -10.18 17.85
N GLU A 64 -19.00 -8.95 18.26
CA GLU A 64 -17.91 -8.17 17.66
C GLU A 64 -16.54 -8.79 17.98
N LEU A 65 -16.36 -9.31 19.20
CA LEU A 65 -15.15 -10.04 19.58
C LEU A 65 -14.98 -11.31 18.74
N GLN A 66 -16.04 -12.09 18.56
CA GLN A 66 -16.01 -13.28 17.72
C GLN A 66 -15.67 -12.94 16.26
N ALA A 67 -16.32 -11.91 15.69
CA ALA A 67 -16.03 -11.45 14.34
C ALA A 67 -14.55 -11.02 14.16
N ARG A 68 -13.98 -10.39 15.17
CA ARG A 68 -12.55 -10.02 15.17
C ARG A 68 -11.64 -11.25 15.24
N GLN A 69 -11.99 -12.23 16.06
CA GLN A 69 -11.23 -13.49 16.16
C GLN A 69 -11.30 -14.28 14.85
N ASP A 70 -12.46 -14.35 14.22
CA ASP A 70 -12.65 -15.03 12.94
C ASP A 70 -11.85 -14.36 11.81
N LEU A 71 -11.81 -13.03 11.77
CA LEU A 71 -10.98 -12.28 10.83
C LEU A 71 -9.50 -12.60 11.04
N ILE A 72 -9.01 -12.54 12.27
CA ILE A 72 -7.61 -12.83 12.58
C ILE A 72 -7.27 -14.28 12.19
N ALA A 73 -8.10 -15.25 12.56
CA ALA A 73 -7.89 -16.65 12.25
C ALA A 73 -7.86 -16.87 10.72
N GLY A 74 -8.84 -16.32 9.99
CA GLY A 74 -8.89 -16.45 8.53
C GLY A 74 -7.66 -15.87 7.83
N VAL A 75 -7.19 -14.70 8.26
CA VAL A 75 -5.97 -14.09 7.70
C VAL A 75 -4.72 -14.85 8.11
N TRP A 76 -4.68 -15.37 9.36
CA TRP A 76 -3.55 -16.16 9.86
C TRP A 76 -3.37 -17.47 9.10
N ASP A 77 -4.45 -18.17 8.85
CA ASP A 77 -4.46 -19.49 8.23
C ASP A 77 -4.26 -19.48 6.71
N ASN A 78 -4.55 -18.34 6.07
CA ASN A 78 -4.31 -18.15 4.64
C ASN A 78 -2.87 -17.73 4.36
N LEU A 79 -2.26 -18.28 3.29
CA LEU A 79 -0.92 -17.95 2.82
C LEU A 79 0.12 -18.08 3.96
N VAL A 80 0.36 -19.31 4.39
CA VAL A 80 1.29 -19.61 5.48
C VAL A 80 2.73 -19.60 4.96
N LEU A 81 3.61 -18.87 5.65
CA LEU A 81 5.05 -18.93 5.46
C LEU A 81 5.65 -19.87 6.52
N ASP A 82 6.32 -20.92 6.10
CA ASP A 82 7.02 -21.86 6.97
C ASP A 82 8.50 -21.92 6.59
N THR A 83 9.34 -21.31 7.41
CA THR A 83 10.79 -21.25 7.26
C THR A 83 11.47 -21.81 8.52
N PRO A 84 12.77 -22.14 8.47
CA PRO A 84 13.51 -22.51 9.67
C PRO A 84 13.59 -21.41 10.75
N ASP A 85 13.29 -20.16 10.41
CA ASP A 85 13.31 -19.04 11.34
C ASP A 85 11.90 -18.67 11.80
N PRO A 86 11.54 -18.93 13.08
CA PRO A 86 10.20 -18.65 13.60
C PRO A 86 9.91 -17.12 13.69
N VAL A 87 10.94 -16.28 13.76
CA VAL A 87 10.76 -14.82 13.78
C VAL A 87 10.22 -14.34 12.43
N ILE A 88 10.80 -14.83 11.32
CA ILE A 88 10.34 -14.52 9.97
C ILE A 88 8.89 -15.00 9.77
N ASN A 89 8.57 -16.21 10.21
CA ASN A 89 7.21 -16.78 10.10
C ASN A 89 6.20 -15.93 10.86
N THR A 90 6.53 -15.53 12.09
CA THR A 90 5.68 -14.69 12.93
C THR A 90 5.53 -13.29 12.35
N MET A 91 6.63 -12.67 11.90
CA MET A 91 6.61 -11.36 11.25
C MET A 91 5.69 -11.35 10.02
N PHE A 92 5.78 -12.37 9.18
CA PHE A 92 4.92 -12.49 7.99
C PHE A 92 3.44 -12.61 8.36
N ALA A 93 3.11 -13.43 9.37
CA ALA A 93 1.73 -13.59 9.84
C ALA A 93 1.17 -12.28 10.39
N PHE A 94 1.94 -11.51 11.18
CA PHE A 94 1.55 -10.19 11.65
C PHE A 94 1.40 -9.17 10.51
N ALA A 95 2.30 -9.17 9.52
CA ALA A 95 2.22 -8.26 8.37
C ALA A 95 0.91 -8.45 7.60
N LYS A 96 0.44 -9.71 7.44
CA LYS A 96 -0.86 -10.01 6.83
C LYS A 96 -2.02 -9.37 7.60
N ILE A 97 -2.03 -9.51 8.93
CA ILE A 97 -3.06 -8.93 9.79
C ILE A 97 -3.03 -7.41 9.68
N ARG A 98 -1.86 -6.78 9.79
CA ARG A 98 -1.71 -5.32 9.69
C ARG A 98 -2.22 -4.77 8.37
N GLY A 99 -1.91 -5.43 7.26
CA GLY A 99 -2.45 -5.06 5.95
C GLY A 99 -3.97 -5.23 5.85
N ALA A 100 -4.53 -6.29 6.44
CA ALA A 100 -5.96 -6.60 6.34
C ALA A 100 -6.85 -5.73 7.25
N GLU A 101 -6.35 -5.24 8.38
CA GLU A 101 -7.18 -4.54 9.38
C GLU A 101 -7.36 -3.04 9.17
N SER A 102 -6.60 -2.43 8.25
CA SER A 102 -6.63 -0.97 8.02
C SER A 102 -7.58 -0.55 6.90
N ILE A 103 -8.71 -1.25 6.75
CA ILE A 103 -9.71 -0.96 5.71
C ILE A 103 -10.92 -0.32 6.36
N TYR A 104 -11.30 0.85 5.86
CA TYR A 104 -12.42 1.66 6.33
C TYR A 104 -13.55 1.67 5.30
N ASP A 105 -14.79 1.52 5.78
CA ASP A 105 -15.98 1.75 4.97
C ASP A 105 -16.30 3.24 5.00
N THR A 106 -15.96 3.93 3.92
CA THR A 106 -16.08 5.38 3.79
C THR A 106 -17.13 5.76 2.76
N LYS A 107 -17.47 7.05 2.67
CA LYS A 107 -18.35 7.56 1.60
C LYS A 107 -17.79 7.36 0.21
N GLY A 108 -16.46 7.27 0.09
CA GLY A 108 -15.76 6.98 -1.16
C GLY A 108 -15.67 5.50 -1.50
N GLY A 109 -16.22 4.62 -0.67
CA GLY A 109 -16.12 3.17 -0.75
C GLY A 109 -15.14 2.60 0.27
N LEU A 110 -14.79 1.33 0.12
CA LEU A 110 -13.78 0.69 0.97
C LEU A 110 -12.40 1.27 0.67
N MET A 111 -11.77 1.85 1.66
CA MET A 111 -10.43 2.44 1.55
C MET A 111 -9.48 1.83 2.56
N HIS A 112 -8.38 1.30 2.06
CA HIS A 112 -7.25 0.93 2.91
C HIS A 112 -6.47 2.19 3.26
N GLY A 113 -6.47 2.59 4.54
CA GLY A 113 -5.73 3.74 5.03
C GLY A 113 -4.46 3.29 5.77
N PRO A 114 -3.26 3.69 5.33
CA PRO A 114 -2.02 3.28 5.99
C PRO A 114 -1.87 3.90 7.39
N GLY A 115 -2.68 4.90 7.70
CA GLY A 115 -2.62 5.67 8.93
C GLY A 115 -1.65 6.86 8.80
N GLY A 116 -1.49 7.56 9.90
CA GLY A 116 -0.57 8.69 10.00
C GLY A 116 -1.24 10.05 10.04
N GLU A 117 -1.06 10.76 11.13
CA GLU A 117 -1.50 12.14 11.39
C GLU A 117 -2.97 12.41 10.99
N SER A 118 -3.16 13.36 10.07
CA SER A 118 -4.48 13.82 9.62
C SER A 118 -5.05 13.02 8.45
N TYR A 119 -4.31 12.08 7.88
CA TYR A 119 -4.64 11.43 6.60
C TYR A 119 -5.00 9.94 6.73
N TYR A 120 -5.49 9.49 7.86
CA TYR A 120 -5.84 8.08 8.06
C TYR A 120 -6.93 7.55 7.12
N ALA A 121 -7.79 8.42 6.60
CA ALA A 121 -8.80 8.08 5.59
C ALA A 121 -8.31 8.41 4.16
N ALA A 122 -7.03 8.29 3.90
CA ALA A 122 -6.41 8.53 2.61
C ALA A 122 -5.91 7.22 1.99
N ILE A 123 -5.88 7.17 0.67
CA ILE A 123 -5.15 6.17 -0.11
C ILE A 123 -3.91 6.82 -0.71
N TRP A 124 -2.80 6.10 -0.69
CA TRP A 124 -1.51 6.53 -1.23
C TRP A 124 -1.07 5.56 -2.33
N ALA A 125 -0.52 6.09 -3.44
CA ALA A 125 -0.14 5.25 -4.58
C ALA A 125 0.86 4.16 -4.20
N ASN A 126 1.89 4.49 -3.38
CA ASN A 126 2.83 3.50 -2.89
C ASN A 126 2.16 2.48 -1.95
N ASP A 127 1.50 2.92 -0.89
CA ASP A 127 0.93 2.02 0.12
C ASP A 127 -0.12 1.07 -0.47
N GLN A 128 -1.01 1.59 -1.31
CA GLN A 128 -2.05 0.79 -1.93
C GLN A 128 -1.56 0.07 -3.18
N ALA A 129 -1.15 0.84 -4.20
CA ALA A 129 -0.91 0.25 -5.51
C ALA A 129 0.38 -0.58 -5.56
N GLU A 130 1.47 -0.13 -4.92
CA GLU A 130 2.74 -0.86 -4.94
C GLU A 130 2.73 -2.04 -3.97
N TYR A 131 2.23 -1.85 -2.74
CA TYR A 131 2.42 -2.84 -1.68
C TYR A 131 1.18 -3.69 -1.42
N ILE A 132 0.08 -3.14 -0.92
CA ILE A 132 -0.97 -3.96 -0.34
C ILE A 132 -1.97 -4.52 -1.35
N ASN A 133 -2.37 -3.74 -2.36
CA ASN A 133 -3.40 -4.17 -3.30
C ASN A 133 -3.04 -5.45 -4.08
N PRO A 134 -1.81 -5.61 -4.64
CA PRO A 134 -1.44 -6.84 -5.33
C PRO A 134 -1.30 -8.04 -4.38
N PHE A 135 -1.26 -7.81 -3.07
CA PHE A 135 -1.15 -8.85 -2.05
C PHE A 135 -2.51 -9.43 -1.62
N PHE A 136 -3.57 -8.63 -1.59
CA PHE A 136 -4.90 -9.04 -1.13
C PHE A 136 -5.47 -10.30 -1.80
N PRO A 137 -5.32 -10.53 -3.13
CA PRO A 137 -5.81 -11.76 -3.74
C PRO A 137 -5.20 -13.03 -3.15
N TYR A 138 -3.93 -12.99 -2.74
CA TYR A 138 -3.26 -14.14 -2.12
C TYR A 138 -3.80 -14.47 -0.72
N LEU A 139 -4.34 -13.47 -0.02
CA LEU A 139 -4.99 -13.67 1.27
C LEU A 139 -6.39 -14.27 1.17
N GLY A 140 -7.00 -14.29 -0.02
CA GLY A 140 -8.40 -14.66 -0.18
C GLY A 140 -9.36 -13.74 0.59
N TYR A 141 -8.94 -12.52 0.90
CA TYR A 141 -9.68 -11.55 1.72
C TYR A 141 -10.49 -10.61 0.84
N GLU A 142 -11.79 -10.89 0.71
CA GLU A 142 -12.66 -10.18 -0.24
C GLU A 142 -12.82 -8.69 0.07
N VAL A 143 -12.84 -8.30 1.34
CA VAL A 143 -12.88 -6.88 1.72
C VAL A 143 -11.61 -6.16 1.25
N GLY A 144 -10.45 -6.82 1.35
CA GLY A 144 -9.18 -6.33 0.80
C GLY A 144 -9.23 -6.18 -0.72
N ASN A 145 -9.73 -7.19 -1.43
CA ASN A 145 -9.87 -7.13 -2.89
C ASN A 145 -10.78 -5.98 -3.33
N ARG A 146 -11.91 -5.79 -2.66
CA ARG A 146 -12.81 -4.66 -2.93
C ARG A 146 -12.18 -3.31 -2.64
N SER A 147 -11.40 -3.19 -1.57
CA SER A 147 -10.66 -1.95 -1.28
C SER A 147 -9.58 -1.66 -2.32
N ALA A 148 -8.90 -2.69 -2.82
CA ALA A 148 -7.93 -2.55 -3.91
C ALA A 148 -8.58 -2.02 -5.19
N LEU A 149 -9.69 -2.63 -5.60
CA LEU A 149 -10.42 -2.17 -6.78
C LEU A 149 -10.92 -0.73 -6.64
N CYS A 150 -11.49 -0.40 -5.47
CA CYS A 150 -11.94 0.97 -5.15
C CYS A 150 -10.79 1.98 -5.26
N SER A 151 -9.61 1.66 -4.73
CA SER A 151 -8.43 2.51 -4.82
C SER A 151 -8.02 2.77 -6.28
N TYR A 152 -7.96 1.75 -7.11
CA TYR A 152 -7.64 1.93 -8.54
C TYR A 152 -8.71 2.75 -9.29
N GLU A 153 -9.99 2.60 -8.95
CA GLU A 153 -11.06 3.42 -9.51
C GLU A 153 -10.91 4.89 -9.12
N HIS A 154 -10.47 5.17 -7.91
CA HIS A 154 -10.14 6.54 -7.50
C HIS A 154 -9.00 7.12 -8.31
N PHE A 155 -7.89 6.39 -8.51
CA PHE A 155 -6.78 6.86 -9.35
C PHE A 155 -7.19 7.03 -10.82
N ALA A 156 -8.06 6.16 -11.36
CA ALA A 156 -8.53 6.24 -12.73
C ALA A 156 -9.27 7.56 -13.06
N ARG A 157 -9.88 8.21 -12.06
CA ARG A 157 -10.56 9.51 -12.24
C ARG A 157 -9.60 10.64 -12.63
N PHE A 158 -8.31 10.47 -12.39
CA PHE A 158 -7.28 11.46 -12.70
C PHE A 158 -6.57 11.23 -14.03
N MET A 159 -6.94 10.18 -14.77
CA MET A 159 -6.49 10.03 -16.15
C MET A 159 -6.93 11.24 -16.96
N ASN A 160 -6.01 11.78 -17.76
CA ASN A 160 -6.25 12.97 -18.55
C ASN A 160 -5.55 12.87 -19.89
N PRO A 161 -6.07 13.56 -20.96
CA PRO A 161 -5.52 13.46 -22.30
C PRO A 161 -4.14 14.11 -22.45
N GLU A 162 -3.76 15.02 -21.56
CA GLU A 162 -2.46 15.68 -21.54
C GLU A 162 -1.37 14.85 -20.86
N TYR A 163 -1.71 13.72 -20.26
CA TYR A 163 -0.80 12.89 -19.46
C TYR A 163 -0.08 13.70 -18.39
N LYS A 164 -0.83 14.49 -17.60
CA LYS A 164 -0.33 15.11 -16.38
C LYS A 164 -0.22 14.05 -15.27
N PRO A 165 0.68 14.24 -14.27
CA PRO A 165 0.86 13.29 -13.18
C PRO A 165 -0.44 12.95 -12.45
N LEU A 166 -0.54 11.70 -11.99
CA LEU A 166 -1.55 11.32 -11.01
C LEU A 166 -1.23 11.97 -9.65
N PRO A 167 -2.24 12.23 -8.80
CA PRO A 167 -1.97 12.64 -7.44
C PRO A 167 -1.31 11.48 -6.67
N SER A 168 -0.42 11.84 -5.75
CA SER A 168 0.27 10.85 -4.91
C SER A 168 -0.67 10.24 -3.86
N SER A 169 -1.65 11.03 -3.40
CA SER A 169 -2.66 10.59 -2.45
C SER A 169 -4.03 11.16 -2.79
N ILE A 170 -5.05 10.36 -2.51
CA ILE A 170 -6.46 10.73 -2.57
C ILE A 170 -7.00 10.63 -1.16
N ILE A 171 -7.40 11.77 -0.60
CA ILE A 171 -7.74 11.94 0.81
C ILE A 171 -9.21 12.32 0.98
N ALA A 172 -9.64 12.39 2.23
CA ALA A 172 -11.00 12.78 2.60
C ALA A 172 -12.07 12.03 1.79
N GLU A 173 -11.97 10.71 1.74
CA GLU A 173 -12.94 9.84 1.08
C GLU A 173 -13.06 10.09 -0.44
N GLY A 174 -11.99 10.55 -1.05
CA GLY A 174 -11.93 10.86 -2.48
C GLY A 174 -12.33 12.29 -2.85
N ILE A 175 -12.54 13.17 -1.86
CA ILE A 175 -12.93 14.56 -2.07
C ILE A 175 -11.72 15.44 -2.37
N ASP A 176 -10.59 15.17 -1.74
CA ASP A 176 -9.38 15.98 -1.84
C ASP A 176 -8.18 15.14 -2.30
N VAL A 177 -7.09 15.79 -2.69
CA VAL A 177 -5.87 15.15 -3.17
C VAL A 177 -4.64 15.83 -2.59
N TRP A 178 -3.56 15.04 -2.48
CA TRP A 178 -2.24 15.56 -2.18
C TRP A 178 -1.24 15.18 -3.28
N ALA A 179 -0.50 16.17 -3.75
CA ALA A 179 0.55 16.03 -4.77
C ALA A 179 1.73 16.98 -4.49
N GLY A 180 1.98 17.30 -3.21
CA GLY A 180 2.92 18.34 -2.79
C GLY A 180 4.39 18.08 -3.13
N ALA A 181 4.78 16.80 -3.38
CA ALA A 181 6.13 16.46 -3.79
C ALA A 181 6.31 16.37 -5.33
N GLY A 182 5.26 16.69 -6.10
CA GLY A 182 5.25 16.47 -7.55
C GLY A 182 5.03 15.01 -7.93
N ASP A 183 5.52 14.60 -9.10
CA ASP A 183 5.48 13.21 -9.54
C ASP A 183 6.49 12.36 -8.77
N ARG A 184 6.01 11.39 -8.00
CA ARG A 184 6.82 10.44 -7.22
C ARG A 184 7.04 9.11 -7.95
N GLY A 185 6.62 8.99 -9.20
CA GLY A 185 6.53 7.72 -9.92
C GLY A 185 5.18 7.03 -9.73
N ASP A 186 4.17 7.77 -9.28
CA ASP A 186 2.84 7.25 -8.92
C ASP A 186 2.18 6.45 -10.03
N ALA A 187 2.33 6.87 -11.29
CA ALA A 187 1.82 6.09 -12.43
C ALA A 187 2.53 4.73 -12.61
N ALA A 188 3.83 4.64 -12.31
CA ALA A 188 4.55 3.36 -12.35
C ALA A 188 4.06 2.42 -11.23
N MET A 189 3.85 2.95 -10.03
CA MET A 189 3.29 2.20 -8.90
C MET A 189 1.89 1.67 -9.23
N VAL A 190 1.01 2.52 -9.76
CA VAL A 190 -0.36 2.13 -10.14
C VAL A 190 -0.36 1.10 -11.26
N ALA A 191 0.45 1.26 -12.32
CA ALA A 191 0.53 0.28 -13.40
C ALA A 191 1.04 -1.09 -12.93
N TYR A 192 2.09 -1.07 -12.09
CA TYR A 192 2.65 -2.26 -11.46
C TYR A 192 1.61 -2.99 -10.61
N GLY A 193 1.02 -2.28 -9.67
CA GLY A 193 0.10 -2.89 -8.72
C GLY A 193 -1.20 -3.36 -9.35
N ALA A 194 -1.82 -2.56 -10.23
CA ALA A 194 -3.06 -2.92 -10.91
C ALA A 194 -2.89 -4.13 -11.83
N SER A 195 -1.75 -4.22 -12.54
CA SER A 195 -1.44 -5.37 -13.39
C SER A 195 -1.25 -6.65 -12.57
N ARG A 196 -0.51 -6.59 -11.47
CA ARG A 196 -0.28 -7.72 -10.57
C ARG A 196 -1.54 -8.14 -9.83
N TYR A 197 -2.32 -7.18 -9.35
CA TYR A 197 -3.64 -7.44 -8.74
C TYR A 197 -4.54 -8.22 -9.72
N ALA A 198 -4.70 -7.72 -10.94
CA ALA A 198 -5.57 -8.35 -11.92
C ALA A 198 -5.11 -9.77 -12.28
N LEU A 199 -3.80 -10.00 -12.42
CA LEU A 199 -3.22 -11.33 -12.67
C LEU A 199 -3.45 -12.29 -11.50
N SER A 200 -3.22 -11.84 -10.25
CA SER A 200 -3.37 -12.69 -9.07
C SER A 200 -4.83 -12.94 -8.70
N LYS A 201 -5.72 -11.98 -8.92
CA LYS A 201 -7.18 -12.14 -8.71
C LYS A 201 -7.79 -13.10 -9.74
N GLY A 202 -7.33 -13.05 -10.98
CA GLY A 202 -7.81 -13.93 -12.05
C GLY A 202 -9.25 -13.66 -12.49
N ASP A 203 -9.83 -12.52 -12.09
CA ASP A 203 -11.16 -12.10 -12.51
C ASP A 203 -11.06 -11.28 -13.81
N LYS A 204 -11.63 -11.82 -14.89
CA LYS A 204 -11.56 -11.19 -16.20
C LYS A 204 -12.32 -9.87 -16.26
N ALA A 205 -13.46 -9.75 -15.58
CA ALA A 205 -14.28 -8.54 -15.61
C ALA A 205 -13.58 -7.39 -14.88
N GLU A 206 -12.99 -7.68 -13.71
CA GLU A 206 -12.15 -6.70 -12.99
C GLU A 206 -10.92 -6.32 -13.81
N ALA A 207 -10.26 -7.26 -14.45
CA ALA A 207 -9.11 -7.01 -15.30
C ALA A 207 -9.44 -6.09 -16.49
N GLU A 208 -10.57 -6.33 -17.18
CA GLU A 208 -11.07 -5.46 -18.26
C GLU A 208 -11.37 -4.04 -17.74
N LYS A 209 -11.91 -3.92 -16.54
CA LYS A 209 -12.22 -2.64 -15.91
C LYS A 209 -10.94 -1.85 -15.57
N LEU A 210 -9.89 -2.53 -15.12
CA LEU A 210 -8.60 -1.93 -14.77
C LEU A 210 -7.72 -1.61 -15.98
N TRP A 211 -7.94 -2.28 -17.10
CA TRP A 211 -7.07 -2.17 -18.27
C TRP A 211 -6.85 -0.72 -18.77
N PRO A 212 -7.87 0.15 -18.88
CA PRO A 212 -7.67 1.54 -19.31
C PRO A 212 -6.70 2.32 -18.42
N LEU A 213 -6.77 2.11 -17.10
CA LEU A 213 -5.86 2.74 -16.13
C LEU A 213 -4.42 2.22 -16.32
N ILE A 214 -4.27 0.90 -16.44
CA ILE A 214 -2.95 0.27 -16.67
C ILE A 214 -2.32 0.83 -17.95
N GLU A 215 -3.07 0.84 -19.04
CA GLU A 215 -2.59 1.33 -20.33
C GLU A 215 -2.21 2.81 -20.31
N TRP A 216 -3.03 3.64 -19.65
CA TRP A 216 -2.75 5.05 -19.46
C TRP A 216 -1.46 5.28 -18.65
N CYS A 217 -1.30 4.57 -17.56
CA CYS A 217 -0.11 4.68 -16.70
C CYS A 217 1.16 4.21 -17.43
N LEU A 218 1.09 3.13 -18.20
CA LEU A 218 2.22 2.68 -19.03
C LEU A 218 2.62 3.70 -20.08
N GLU A 219 1.64 4.33 -20.73
CA GLU A 219 1.90 5.39 -21.72
C GLU A 219 2.45 6.66 -21.04
N TYR A 220 1.94 7.02 -19.85
CA TYR A 220 2.52 8.09 -19.03
C TYR A 220 4.00 7.86 -18.78
N CYS A 221 4.38 6.70 -18.24
CA CYS A 221 5.79 6.37 -18.00
C CYS A 221 6.63 6.38 -19.26
N ARG A 222 6.10 5.87 -20.39
CA ARG A 222 6.78 5.90 -21.70
C ARG A 222 7.09 7.34 -22.15
N ARG A 223 6.16 8.27 -21.95
CA ARG A 223 6.34 9.70 -22.31
C ARG A 223 7.36 10.40 -21.42
N ASN A 224 7.51 9.94 -20.18
CA ASN A 224 8.45 10.49 -19.21
C ASN A 224 9.82 9.78 -19.21
N LEU A 225 10.14 8.98 -20.22
CA LEU A 225 11.50 8.46 -20.38
C LEU A 225 12.47 9.60 -20.70
N ASN A 226 13.52 9.72 -19.89
CA ASN A 226 14.60 10.67 -20.12
C ASN A 226 15.50 10.23 -21.28
N LYS A 227 16.55 11.01 -21.60
CA LYS A 227 17.50 10.71 -22.66
C LYS A 227 18.27 9.39 -22.47
N SER A 228 18.39 8.93 -21.23
CA SER A 228 19.01 7.64 -20.88
C SER A 228 18.02 6.47 -20.95
N GLY A 229 16.75 6.75 -21.22
CA GLY A 229 15.69 5.75 -21.37
C GLY A 229 15.23 5.13 -20.04
N VAL A 230 15.35 5.86 -18.94
CA VAL A 230 14.76 5.56 -17.63
C VAL A 230 13.70 6.58 -17.29
N VAL A 231 12.75 6.23 -16.41
CA VAL A 231 11.60 7.10 -16.11
C VAL A 231 12.04 8.28 -15.24
N ALA A 232 11.74 9.49 -15.68
CA ALA A 232 11.93 10.69 -14.90
C ALA A 232 10.79 10.87 -13.89
N SER A 233 11.12 11.40 -12.71
CA SER A 233 10.19 11.78 -11.66
C SER A 233 10.72 12.99 -10.87
N ASP A 234 9.84 13.71 -10.17
CA ASP A 234 10.26 14.87 -9.36
C ASP A 234 10.78 14.44 -7.98
N ALA A 235 10.25 13.34 -7.47
CA ALA A 235 10.55 12.78 -6.16
C ALA A 235 10.43 11.25 -6.20
N ASP A 236 10.43 10.63 -5.04
CA ASP A 236 10.05 9.25 -4.78
C ASP A 236 8.98 9.18 -3.67
N GLU A 237 8.64 8.00 -3.22
CA GLU A 237 7.67 7.77 -2.15
C GLU A 237 8.04 8.43 -0.80
N LEU A 238 9.30 8.83 -0.60
CA LEU A 238 9.74 9.58 0.58
C LEU A 238 9.58 11.10 0.44
N GLU A 239 8.98 11.59 -0.65
CA GLU A 239 8.48 12.95 -0.73
C GLU A 239 9.53 14.03 -0.49
N ASN A 240 10.72 13.85 -1.07
CA ASN A 240 11.88 14.72 -0.89
C ASN A 240 12.48 14.77 0.54
N ARG A 241 12.08 13.87 1.45
CA ARG A 241 12.77 13.70 2.74
C ARG A 241 14.22 13.25 2.56
N PHE A 242 14.48 12.54 1.49
CA PHE A 242 15.80 12.17 1.02
C PHE A 242 15.95 12.48 -0.48
N PRO A 243 17.16 12.72 -0.98
CA PRO A 243 17.37 12.96 -2.41
C PRO A 243 16.90 11.76 -3.26
N ALA A 244 16.14 12.02 -4.30
CA ALA A 244 15.66 10.98 -5.24
C ALA A 244 16.23 11.17 -6.67
N GLY A 245 16.92 12.28 -6.93
CA GLY A 245 17.38 12.64 -8.27
C GLY A 245 16.25 13.05 -9.20
N LYS A 246 16.54 13.13 -10.49
CA LYS A 246 15.54 13.39 -11.55
C LYS A 246 14.99 12.13 -12.19
N ALA A 247 15.48 10.99 -11.78
CA ALA A 247 15.04 9.64 -12.09
C ALA A 247 15.57 8.73 -10.98
N ASN A 248 14.75 7.84 -10.47
CA ASN A 248 15.13 6.92 -9.42
C ASN A 248 14.93 5.45 -9.82
N LEU A 249 15.64 4.59 -9.12
CA LEU A 249 15.68 3.15 -9.37
C LEU A 249 14.31 2.50 -9.18
N CYS A 250 13.56 2.93 -8.14
CA CYS A 250 12.25 2.39 -7.82
C CYS A 250 11.28 2.60 -8.99
N THR A 251 11.03 3.85 -9.39
CA THR A 251 10.09 4.18 -10.48
C THR A 251 10.38 3.42 -11.77
N SER A 252 11.67 3.34 -12.17
CA SER A 252 12.04 2.63 -13.40
C SER A 252 11.88 1.13 -13.29
N SER A 253 12.14 0.54 -12.11
CA SER A 253 12.00 -0.89 -11.86
C SER A 253 10.52 -1.30 -11.83
N LEU A 254 9.67 -0.51 -11.20
CA LEU A 254 8.21 -0.75 -11.19
C LEU A 254 7.61 -0.64 -12.60
N TYR A 255 8.03 0.35 -13.39
CA TYR A 255 7.62 0.45 -14.79
C TYR A 255 8.05 -0.77 -15.60
N TYR A 256 9.26 -1.31 -15.35
CA TYR A 256 9.71 -2.53 -16.01
C TYR A 256 8.76 -3.71 -15.74
N ASP A 257 8.43 -3.95 -14.48
CA ASP A 257 7.53 -5.06 -14.13
C ASP A 257 6.10 -4.80 -14.64
N ALA A 258 5.63 -3.56 -14.59
CA ALA A 258 4.33 -3.19 -15.15
C ALA A 258 4.22 -3.54 -16.64
N LEU A 259 5.27 -3.33 -17.42
CA LEU A 259 5.32 -3.74 -18.83
C LEU A 259 5.25 -5.26 -19.00
N ILE A 260 5.93 -6.02 -18.14
CA ILE A 260 5.90 -7.49 -18.15
C ILE A 260 4.52 -8.00 -17.74
N SER A 261 4.01 -7.55 -16.59
CA SER A 261 2.73 -7.97 -16.03
C SER A 261 1.55 -7.59 -16.94
N ALA A 262 1.52 -6.35 -17.44
CA ALA A 262 0.52 -5.92 -18.41
C ALA A 262 0.65 -6.66 -19.76
N GLY A 263 1.86 -7.09 -20.13
CA GLY A 263 2.07 -7.93 -21.31
C GLY A 263 1.35 -9.28 -21.19
N TYR A 264 1.44 -9.94 -20.07
CA TYR A 264 0.70 -11.17 -19.79
C TYR A 264 -0.80 -10.91 -19.69
N LEU A 265 -1.22 -9.97 -18.87
CA LEU A 265 -2.62 -9.62 -18.68
C LEU A 265 -3.31 -9.25 -20.00
N GLY A 266 -2.72 -8.36 -20.77
CA GLY A 266 -3.28 -7.90 -22.02
C GLY A 266 -3.35 -8.99 -23.11
N LYS A 267 -2.42 -9.95 -23.10
CA LYS A 267 -2.50 -11.14 -23.96
C LYS A 267 -3.76 -11.95 -23.64
N ASP A 268 -4.05 -12.17 -22.35
CA ASP A 268 -5.24 -12.92 -21.91
C ASP A 268 -6.54 -12.16 -22.20
N LEU A 269 -6.49 -10.82 -22.19
CA LEU A 269 -7.59 -9.93 -22.55
C LEU A 269 -7.71 -9.65 -24.05
N GLY A 270 -6.80 -10.17 -24.89
CA GLY A 270 -6.79 -9.90 -26.33
C GLY A 270 -6.41 -8.47 -26.70
N LYS A 271 -5.64 -7.77 -25.87
CA LYS A 271 -5.20 -6.39 -26.09
C LYS A 271 -3.88 -6.33 -26.89
N PRO A 272 -3.56 -5.21 -27.56
CA PRO A 272 -2.35 -5.06 -28.40
C PRO A 272 -1.09 -4.80 -27.55
N VAL A 273 -0.49 -5.85 -26.99
CA VAL A 273 0.68 -5.75 -26.07
C VAL A 273 2.04 -6.06 -26.71
N ALA A 274 2.11 -6.24 -28.03
CA ALA A 274 3.34 -6.67 -28.71
C ALA A 274 4.56 -5.74 -28.50
N ALA A 275 4.34 -4.47 -28.13
CA ALA A 275 5.39 -3.52 -27.87
C ALA A 275 6.00 -3.67 -26.44
N TYR A 276 5.24 -4.15 -25.46
CA TYR A 276 5.63 -4.12 -24.06
C TYR A 276 6.88 -4.97 -23.76
N ALA A 277 6.98 -6.15 -24.33
CA ALA A 277 8.17 -7.00 -24.16
C ALA A 277 9.45 -6.34 -24.68
N ARG A 278 9.37 -5.63 -25.83
CA ARG A 278 10.52 -4.89 -26.37
C ARG A 278 10.88 -3.69 -25.50
N GLN A 279 9.87 -2.96 -25.01
CA GLN A 279 10.07 -1.83 -24.09
C GLN A 279 10.72 -2.30 -22.77
N ALA A 280 10.22 -3.38 -22.18
CA ALA A 280 10.78 -3.96 -20.97
C ALA A 280 12.25 -4.40 -21.17
N THR A 281 12.56 -5.06 -22.28
CA THR A 281 13.94 -5.47 -22.59
C THR A 281 14.87 -4.27 -22.75
N ALA A 282 14.43 -3.20 -23.39
CA ALA A 282 15.21 -1.98 -23.52
C ALA A 282 15.39 -1.27 -22.17
N LEU A 283 14.31 -1.17 -21.40
CA LEU A 283 14.32 -0.52 -20.09
C LEU A 283 15.25 -1.27 -19.10
N LYS A 284 15.20 -2.60 -19.06
CA LYS A 284 16.12 -3.40 -18.24
C LYS A 284 17.59 -3.06 -18.49
N LYS A 285 17.99 -2.96 -19.75
CA LYS A 285 19.36 -2.57 -20.14
C LYS A 285 19.68 -1.13 -19.72
N ASN A 286 18.71 -0.23 -19.81
CA ASN A 286 18.88 1.16 -19.43
C ASN A 286 18.99 1.31 -17.92
N ILE A 287 18.21 0.53 -17.14
CA ILE A 287 18.33 0.48 -15.67
C ILE A 287 19.73 0.08 -15.25
N ASP A 288 20.27 -1.01 -15.79
CA ASP A 288 21.64 -1.42 -15.48
C ASP A 288 22.67 -0.37 -15.87
N ARG A 289 22.54 0.24 -17.05
CA ARG A 289 23.47 1.27 -17.52
C ARG A 289 23.42 2.55 -16.69
N TYR A 290 22.24 2.98 -16.26
CA TYR A 290 22.06 4.27 -15.58
C TYR A 290 22.26 4.18 -14.07
N PHE A 291 21.71 3.14 -13.44
CA PHE A 291 21.78 2.96 -12.00
C PHE A 291 22.87 1.98 -11.55
N GLY A 292 23.30 1.04 -12.40
CA GLY A 292 24.34 0.07 -12.05
C GLY A 292 25.68 0.74 -11.72
N GLY A 293 26.33 0.27 -10.67
CA GLY A 293 27.64 0.78 -10.27
C GLY A 293 28.07 0.32 -8.89
N THR A 294 29.26 0.75 -8.47
CA THR A 294 29.77 0.45 -7.15
C THR A 294 29.29 1.51 -6.16
N VAL A 295 28.63 1.07 -5.09
CA VAL A 295 28.19 1.90 -3.97
C VAL A 295 28.73 1.30 -2.68
N GLU A 296 29.50 2.06 -1.92
CA GLU A 296 30.15 1.61 -0.66
C GLU A 296 30.89 0.26 -0.77
N GLY A 297 31.50 0.00 -1.93
CA GLY A 297 32.25 -1.23 -2.19
C GLY A 297 31.48 -2.40 -2.78
N PHE A 298 30.14 -2.29 -2.93
CA PHE A 298 29.30 -3.31 -3.56
C PHE A 298 28.97 -2.96 -5.01
N ASP A 299 29.13 -3.90 -5.93
CA ASP A 299 28.73 -3.74 -7.33
C ASP A 299 27.22 -3.97 -7.49
N THR A 300 26.44 -2.99 -7.09
CA THR A 300 24.99 -3.02 -6.99
C THR A 300 24.34 -1.89 -7.81
N TYR A 301 23.37 -1.20 -7.25
CA TYR A 301 22.68 -0.09 -7.87
C TYR A 301 22.84 1.19 -7.07
N LYS A 302 23.04 2.30 -7.76
CA LYS A 302 22.79 3.65 -7.25
C LYS A 302 21.29 3.89 -7.26
N TYR A 303 20.78 4.53 -6.23
CA TYR A 303 19.36 4.83 -6.19
C TYR A 303 18.95 5.91 -7.22
N TYR A 304 19.85 6.87 -7.47
CA TYR A 304 19.77 7.90 -8.52
C TYR A 304 21.16 8.22 -9.06
N GLU A 305 21.22 9.01 -10.13
CA GLU A 305 22.50 9.43 -10.72
C GLU A 305 23.32 10.24 -9.71
N GLY A 306 24.54 9.81 -9.43
CA GLY A 306 25.44 10.44 -8.46
C GLY A 306 25.23 9.99 -7.00
N ASN A 307 24.30 9.09 -6.72
CA ASN A 307 24.14 8.52 -5.39
C ASN A 307 25.33 7.60 -5.04
N ASP A 308 25.94 7.85 -3.88
CA ASP A 308 27.12 7.14 -3.37
C ASP A 308 26.88 6.45 -2.01
N VAL A 309 25.64 6.50 -1.51
CA VAL A 309 25.21 5.90 -0.25
C VAL A 309 24.24 4.74 -0.53
N LEU A 310 24.45 3.61 0.13
CA LEU A 310 23.55 2.47 0.04
C LEU A 310 22.16 2.84 0.56
N ARG A 311 21.14 2.33 -0.13
CA ARG A 311 19.73 2.41 0.27
C ARG A 311 19.09 1.03 0.22
N SER A 312 18.15 0.76 1.12
CA SER A 312 17.40 -0.51 1.14
C SER A 312 16.64 -0.78 -0.16
N TRP A 313 16.20 0.25 -0.85
CA TRP A 313 15.46 0.14 -2.13
C TRP A 313 16.25 -0.43 -3.31
N ILE A 314 17.52 -0.73 -3.16
CA ILE A 314 18.24 -1.56 -4.13
C ILE A 314 17.67 -2.97 -4.23
N CYS A 315 16.77 -3.38 -3.31
CA CYS A 315 16.00 -4.62 -3.40
C CYS A 315 14.98 -4.62 -4.55
N ILE A 316 14.44 -3.46 -4.95
CA ILE A 316 13.35 -3.37 -5.92
C ILE A 316 13.66 -4.05 -7.26
N PRO A 317 14.82 -3.86 -7.90
CA PRO A 317 15.18 -4.62 -9.09
C PRO A 317 15.06 -6.13 -8.91
N LEU A 318 15.46 -6.66 -7.76
CA LEU A 318 15.39 -8.11 -7.47
C LEU A 318 13.93 -8.58 -7.36
N THR A 319 13.09 -7.81 -6.70
CA THR A 319 11.66 -8.14 -6.51
C THR A 319 10.88 -8.15 -7.82
N VAL A 320 11.32 -7.36 -8.80
CA VAL A 320 10.73 -7.33 -10.15
C VAL A 320 11.46 -8.22 -11.17
N GLY A 321 12.39 -9.07 -10.72
CA GLY A 321 13.06 -10.04 -11.57
C GLY A 321 14.25 -9.52 -12.37
N ILE A 322 14.79 -8.35 -12.05
CA ILE A 322 16.06 -7.84 -12.62
C ILE A 322 17.20 -8.39 -11.78
N GLN A 323 17.91 -9.41 -12.28
CA GLN A 323 18.90 -10.18 -11.51
C GLN A 323 20.34 -9.92 -11.94
N ASP A 324 20.61 -8.92 -12.77
CA ASP A 324 21.94 -8.70 -13.36
C ASP A 324 23.04 -8.44 -12.30
N ARG A 325 22.66 -7.86 -11.14
CA ARG A 325 23.57 -7.58 -10.00
C ARG A 325 23.15 -8.28 -8.70
N LYS A 326 22.43 -9.43 -8.84
CA LYS A 326 21.75 -10.11 -7.73
C LYS A 326 22.66 -10.36 -6.53
N ASP A 327 23.78 -11.04 -6.73
CA ASP A 327 24.61 -11.53 -5.62
C ASP A 327 25.22 -10.38 -4.81
N ALA A 328 25.77 -9.38 -5.47
CA ALA A 328 26.32 -8.21 -4.82
C ALA A 328 25.24 -7.33 -4.16
N THR A 329 24.05 -7.26 -4.75
CA THR A 329 22.90 -6.55 -4.16
C THR A 329 22.42 -7.25 -2.88
N ILE A 330 22.35 -8.58 -2.86
CA ILE A 330 22.03 -9.36 -1.66
C ILE A 330 23.09 -9.14 -0.58
N GLN A 331 24.38 -9.19 -0.95
CA GLN A 331 25.47 -8.91 -0.02
C GLN A 331 25.38 -7.50 0.57
N ALA A 332 25.02 -6.50 -0.22
CA ALA A 332 24.82 -5.14 0.26
C ALA A 332 23.62 -5.01 1.22
N LEU A 333 22.49 -5.63 0.89
CA LEU A 333 21.28 -5.61 1.72
C LEU A 333 21.51 -6.23 3.10
N PHE A 334 22.20 -7.37 3.16
CA PHE A 334 22.47 -8.08 4.40
C PHE A 334 23.84 -7.70 5.04
N SER A 335 24.46 -6.62 4.57
CA SER A 335 25.66 -6.09 5.20
C SER A 335 25.33 -5.28 6.46
N PRO A 336 26.30 -5.07 7.39
CA PRO A 336 26.09 -4.21 8.54
C PRO A 336 25.77 -2.74 8.21
N ARG A 337 25.83 -2.36 6.93
CA ARG A 337 25.45 -1.02 6.46
C ARG A 337 23.94 -0.82 6.40
N LEU A 338 23.19 -1.86 6.06
CA LEU A 338 21.73 -1.81 5.93
C LEU A 338 21.03 -2.71 6.94
N TRP A 339 21.60 -3.86 7.25
CA TRP A 339 21.04 -4.78 8.24
C TRP A 339 21.51 -4.41 9.64
N THR A 340 20.57 -3.95 10.47
CA THR A 340 20.80 -3.54 11.85
C THR A 340 19.97 -4.40 12.82
N GLU A 341 20.17 -4.23 14.11
CA GLU A 341 19.34 -4.87 15.15
C GLU A 341 17.86 -4.47 15.07
N ASN A 342 17.55 -3.35 14.40
CA ASN A 342 16.18 -2.84 14.21
C ASN A 342 15.57 -3.20 12.84
N GLY A 343 16.27 -3.98 12.03
CA GLY A 343 15.86 -4.40 10.69
C GLY A 343 16.69 -3.76 9.58
N LEU A 344 16.12 -3.74 8.38
CA LEU A 344 16.74 -3.29 7.13
C LEU A 344 16.29 -1.88 6.78
#